data_bd4f2ea5489572cd42f4e2f1a94ce7a7
#
_entry.id   bd4f2ea5489572cd42f4e2f1a94ce7a7
#
_cell.length_a   1.000
_cell.length_b   1.000
_cell.length_c   1.000
_cell.angle_alpha   90.00
_cell.angle_beta   90.00
_cell.angle_gamma   90.00
#
_symmetry.space_group_name_H-M   'P 1'
#
loop_
_entity.id
_entity.type
_entity.pdbx_description
1 polymer ?
#
loop_
_entity_poly.entity_id
_entity_poly.type
_entity_poly.pdbx_seq_one_letter_code
_entity_poly.pdbx_strand_id
1 'polypeptide(L)'
;IDNNQIISSIVEGANLSLYEFDLFKKEKSNNKEPDLILLTSDKNAQKIIKDSIIISDAVKFTRDVANLPPNECPPMKLGEIAKKIANENKIKCTVFSKNEIKSKGLGGVTAVGQGSKNEPKFIILEYRNGKKEQKPILLVGKAVTFDTGGISLKPGEKMDEMKFDKCGGCTVLGVMKAISELKLPVNVVAIIPSVENMPSGEAFRPGDIIKLFNGKTAEILNTDAEGRLILAD
;
A
#
# COMPACT_ATOMS: atom_id res chain seq x y z
N ILE A 1 22.61 -17.73 -17.11
CA ILE A 1 21.36 -16.96 -16.90
C ILE A 1 20.28 -17.68 -17.69
N ASP A 2 19.15 -18.01 -17.04
CA ASP A 2 18.03 -18.67 -17.68
C ASP A 2 17.37 -17.73 -18.71
N ASN A 3 17.05 -18.23 -19.89
CA ASN A 3 16.37 -17.46 -20.95
C ASN A 3 15.08 -16.80 -20.45
N ASN A 4 14.35 -17.44 -19.55
CA ASN A 4 13.14 -16.91 -18.95
C ASN A 4 13.43 -15.64 -18.15
N GLN A 5 14.52 -15.62 -17.37
CA GLN A 5 14.95 -14.44 -16.61
C GLN A 5 15.39 -13.30 -17.51
N ILE A 6 16.03 -13.60 -18.64
CA ILE A 6 16.44 -12.58 -19.61
C ILE A 6 15.20 -11.92 -20.21
N ILE A 7 14.22 -12.69 -20.67
CA ILE A 7 13.00 -12.18 -21.28
C ILE A 7 12.23 -11.31 -20.27
N SER A 8 12.01 -11.81 -19.05
CA SER A 8 11.31 -11.04 -18.03
C SER A 8 12.02 -9.73 -17.69
N SER A 9 13.35 -9.76 -17.51
CA SER A 9 14.13 -8.57 -17.20
C SER A 9 14.09 -7.51 -18.31
N ILE A 10 14.11 -7.93 -19.57
CA ILE A 10 13.99 -7.01 -20.71
C ILE A 10 12.60 -6.35 -20.72
N VAL A 11 11.53 -7.14 -20.56
CA VAL A 11 10.15 -6.63 -20.60
C VAL A 11 9.89 -5.69 -19.40
N GLU A 12 10.24 -6.12 -18.20
CA GLU A 12 10.07 -5.31 -16.99
C GLU A 12 10.90 -4.03 -17.05
N GLY A 13 12.18 -4.13 -17.46
CA GLY A 13 13.07 -2.99 -17.61
C GLY A 13 12.52 -1.96 -18.61
N ALA A 14 12.09 -2.41 -19.78
CA ALA A 14 11.50 -1.54 -20.81
C ALA A 14 10.21 -0.88 -20.29
N ASN A 15 9.28 -1.67 -19.72
CA ASN A 15 7.99 -1.16 -19.25
C ASN A 15 8.15 -0.18 -18.07
N LEU A 16 9.08 -0.45 -17.15
CA LEU A 16 9.32 0.42 -15.98
C LEU A 16 10.14 1.66 -16.29
N SER A 17 11.00 1.63 -17.32
CA SER A 17 11.77 2.81 -17.75
C SER A 17 10.90 3.92 -18.35
N LEU A 18 9.74 3.56 -18.88
CA LEU A 18 8.77 4.50 -19.47
C LEU A 18 7.82 5.08 -18.42
N TYR A 19 7.96 4.69 -17.14
CA TYR A 19 7.07 5.20 -16.09
C TYR A 19 7.27 6.68 -15.84
N GLU A 20 6.21 7.45 -15.96
CA GLU A 20 6.14 8.86 -15.60
C GLU A 20 4.88 9.12 -14.76
N PHE A 21 5.02 9.88 -13.67
CA PHE A 21 3.89 10.36 -12.87
C PHE A 21 3.53 11.79 -13.32
N ASP A 22 2.54 11.90 -14.20
CA ASP A 22 2.13 13.17 -14.82
C ASP A 22 0.68 13.57 -14.53
N LEU A 23 0.03 12.87 -13.56
CA LEU A 23 -1.41 13.02 -13.29
C LEU A 23 -1.83 14.47 -13.03
N PHE A 24 -0.96 15.28 -12.44
CA PHE A 24 -1.24 16.68 -12.10
C PHE A 24 -0.50 17.69 -13.02
N LYS A 25 0.19 17.22 -14.04
CA LYS A 25 0.83 18.10 -15.03
C LYS A 25 -0.21 18.58 -16.05
N LYS A 26 -0.13 19.87 -16.41
CA LYS A 26 -0.98 20.46 -17.46
C LYS A 26 -0.69 19.87 -18.82
N GLU A 27 0.59 19.69 -19.12
CA GLU A 27 1.06 19.07 -20.36
C GLU A 27 1.50 17.64 -20.04
N LYS A 28 0.79 16.68 -20.63
CA LYS A 28 1.19 15.29 -20.57
C LYS A 28 2.25 15.02 -21.62
N SER A 29 3.16 14.12 -21.29
CA SER A 29 4.14 13.62 -22.23
C SER A 29 3.42 13.03 -23.46
N ASN A 30 3.61 13.63 -24.63
CA ASN A 30 3.10 13.12 -25.90
C ASN A 30 4.05 12.08 -26.54
N ASN A 31 5.00 11.58 -25.78
CA ASN A 31 5.92 10.57 -26.27
C ASN A 31 5.14 9.30 -26.61
N LYS A 32 5.15 8.93 -27.88
CA LYS A 32 4.67 7.60 -28.28
C LYS A 32 5.53 6.57 -27.57
N GLU A 33 4.87 5.68 -26.82
CA GLU A 33 5.57 4.53 -26.26
C GLU A 33 6.15 3.72 -27.43
N PRO A 34 7.46 3.41 -27.40
CA PRO A 34 8.08 2.61 -28.45
C PRO A 34 7.58 1.16 -28.39
N ASP A 35 7.41 0.54 -29.55
CA ASP A 35 7.14 -0.88 -29.64
C ASP A 35 8.41 -1.67 -29.27
N LEU A 36 8.29 -2.62 -28.36
CA LEU A 36 9.34 -3.59 -28.04
C LEU A 36 9.07 -4.91 -28.77
N ILE A 37 9.92 -5.26 -29.74
CA ILE A 37 9.84 -6.52 -30.48
C ILE A 37 10.94 -7.47 -30.00
N LEU A 38 10.56 -8.61 -29.41
CA LEU A 38 11.48 -9.63 -28.97
C LEU A 38 11.50 -10.79 -29.97
N LEU A 39 12.68 -11.05 -30.56
CA LEU A 39 12.91 -12.21 -31.41
C LEU A 39 13.51 -13.35 -30.56
N THR A 40 12.80 -14.43 -30.43
CA THR A 40 13.23 -15.56 -29.61
C THR A 40 12.67 -16.89 -30.17
N SER A 41 13.41 -17.97 -29.95
CA SER A 41 12.96 -19.34 -30.23
C SER A 41 12.29 -20.01 -29.01
N ASP A 42 12.20 -19.32 -27.87
CA ASP A 42 11.60 -19.87 -26.67
C ASP A 42 10.08 -19.99 -26.82
N LYS A 43 9.57 -21.21 -26.72
CA LYS A 43 8.13 -21.50 -26.84
C LYS A 43 7.29 -20.92 -25.71
N ASN A 44 7.90 -20.61 -24.56
CA ASN A 44 7.23 -20.02 -23.40
C ASN A 44 7.26 -18.49 -23.40
N ALA A 45 7.92 -17.86 -24.36
CA ALA A 45 8.15 -16.41 -24.38
C ALA A 45 6.86 -15.60 -24.23
N GLN A 46 5.77 -15.98 -24.91
CA GLN A 46 4.48 -15.27 -24.80
C GLN A 46 3.94 -15.25 -23.37
N LYS A 47 4.04 -16.36 -22.66
CA LYS A 47 3.60 -16.44 -21.26
C LYS A 47 4.47 -15.58 -20.37
N ILE A 48 5.80 -15.66 -20.54
CA ILE A 48 6.77 -14.88 -19.75
C ILE A 48 6.53 -13.40 -19.97
N ILE A 49 6.37 -12.95 -21.22
CA ILE A 49 6.08 -11.54 -21.55
C ILE A 49 4.79 -11.08 -20.85
N LYS A 50 3.72 -11.87 -20.96
CA LYS A 50 2.43 -11.53 -20.31
C LYS A 50 2.57 -11.40 -18.80
N ASP A 51 3.23 -12.36 -18.15
CA ASP A 51 3.42 -12.37 -16.71
C ASP A 51 4.29 -11.16 -16.27
N SER A 52 5.34 -10.83 -17.04
CA SER A 52 6.21 -9.67 -16.77
C SER A 52 5.48 -8.34 -16.96
N ILE A 53 4.56 -8.24 -17.92
CA ILE A 53 3.71 -7.04 -18.08
C ILE A 53 2.81 -6.89 -16.84
N ILE A 54 2.16 -7.94 -16.37
CA ILE A 54 1.32 -7.90 -15.16
C ILE A 54 2.13 -7.42 -13.96
N ILE A 55 3.35 -7.94 -13.78
CA ILE A 55 4.23 -7.56 -12.67
C ILE A 55 4.62 -6.09 -12.78
N SER A 56 5.10 -5.64 -13.93
CA SER A 56 5.54 -4.26 -14.12
C SER A 56 4.37 -3.26 -14.05
N ASP A 57 3.17 -3.63 -14.50
CA ASP A 57 1.97 -2.80 -14.36
C ASP A 57 1.53 -2.70 -12.89
N ALA A 58 1.68 -3.75 -12.10
CA ALA A 58 1.46 -3.69 -10.65
C ALA A 58 2.49 -2.79 -9.94
N VAL A 59 3.74 -2.77 -10.41
CA VAL A 59 4.77 -1.84 -9.91
C VAL A 59 4.43 -0.40 -10.30
N LYS A 60 4.03 -0.13 -11.55
CA LYS A 60 3.58 1.21 -11.98
C LYS A 60 2.39 1.67 -11.15
N PHE A 61 1.38 0.81 -10.97
CA PHE A 61 0.24 1.09 -10.10
C PHE A 61 0.68 1.45 -8.67
N THR A 62 1.61 0.69 -8.08
CA THR A 62 2.17 0.97 -6.75
C THR A 62 2.80 2.36 -6.69
N ARG A 63 3.59 2.71 -7.71
CA ARG A 63 4.23 4.03 -7.83
C ARG A 63 3.20 5.15 -7.98
N ASP A 64 2.13 4.93 -8.77
CA ASP A 64 1.05 5.90 -8.93
C ASP A 64 0.38 6.22 -7.60
N VAL A 65 -0.01 5.20 -6.84
CA VAL A 65 -0.65 5.40 -5.53
C VAL A 65 0.32 6.03 -4.52
N ALA A 66 1.59 5.63 -4.53
CA ALA A 66 2.62 6.19 -3.66
C ALA A 66 2.88 7.69 -3.95
N ASN A 67 2.90 8.06 -5.23
CA ASN A 67 3.14 9.44 -5.67
C ASN A 67 1.96 10.38 -5.46
N LEU A 68 0.73 9.87 -5.23
CA LEU A 68 -0.41 10.74 -4.91
C LEU A 68 -0.09 11.62 -3.69
N PRO A 69 -0.33 12.94 -3.77
CA PRO A 69 -0.13 13.83 -2.63
C PRO A 69 -1.15 13.56 -1.51
N PRO A 70 -0.88 13.99 -0.28
CA PRO A 70 -1.72 13.64 0.89
C PRO A 70 -3.17 14.10 0.78
N ASN A 71 -3.41 15.25 0.15
CA ASN A 71 -4.77 15.77 -0.08
C ASN A 71 -5.57 14.92 -1.07
N GLU A 72 -4.91 14.19 -1.98
CA GLU A 72 -5.54 13.31 -2.97
C GLU A 72 -5.62 11.85 -2.49
N CYS A 73 -4.76 11.47 -1.53
CA CYS A 73 -4.72 10.10 -1.02
C CYS A 73 -4.77 10.05 0.52
N PRO A 74 -5.82 10.61 1.16
CA PRO A 74 -6.07 10.36 2.58
C PRO A 74 -6.44 8.88 2.82
N PRO A 75 -6.54 8.40 4.08
CA PRO A 75 -6.83 7.00 4.39
C PRO A 75 -8.11 6.47 3.72
N MET A 76 -9.13 7.32 3.58
CA MET A 76 -10.38 6.95 2.89
C MET A 76 -10.13 6.61 1.42
N LYS A 77 -9.32 7.41 0.73
CA LYS A 77 -8.99 7.19 -0.69
C LYS A 77 -8.25 5.88 -0.90
N LEU A 78 -7.32 5.55 0.01
CA LEU A 78 -6.61 4.27 -0.04
C LEU A 78 -7.58 3.08 0.12
N GLY A 79 -8.58 3.22 0.99
CA GLY A 79 -9.68 2.25 1.13
C GLY A 79 -10.51 2.10 -0.14
N GLU A 80 -10.80 3.19 -0.86
CA GLU A 80 -11.50 3.15 -2.16
C GLU A 80 -10.66 2.43 -3.23
N ILE A 81 -9.36 2.73 -3.30
CA ILE A 81 -8.42 2.06 -4.22
C ILE A 81 -8.39 0.56 -3.94
N ALA A 82 -8.31 0.16 -2.66
CA ALA A 82 -8.35 -1.25 -2.27
C ALA A 82 -9.66 -1.94 -2.71
N LYS A 83 -10.81 -1.30 -2.52
CA LYS A 83 -12.11 -1.81 -2.98
C LYS A 83 -12.16 -1.96 -4.50
N LYS A 84 -11.60 -0.99 -5.24
CA LYS A 84 -11.54 -1.05 -6.71
C LYS A 84 -10.75 -2.27 -7.17
N ILE A 85 -9.51 -2.46 -6.67
CA ILE A 85 -8.70 -3.64 -6.99
C ILE A 85 -9.45 -4.93 -6.65
N ALA A 86 -10.09 -4.98 -5.49
CA ALA A 86 -10.80 -6.16 -5.04
C ALA A 86 -11.96 -6.54 -5.97
N ASN A 87 -12.74 -5.56 -6.43
CA ASN A 87 -13.85 -5.78 -7.35
C ASN A 87 -13.37 -6.25 -8.72
N GLU A 88 -12.30 -5.64 -9.26
CA GLU A 88 -11.74 -5.99 -10.56
C GLU A 88 -11.15 -7.42 -10.56
N ASN A 89 -10.63 -7.87 -9.41
CA ASN A 89 -9.87 -9.11 -9.30
C ASN A 89 -10.55 -10.21 -8.46
N LYS A 90 -11.82 -10.03 -8.08
CA LYS A 90 -12.58 -10.98 -7.25
C LYS A 90 -11.92 -11.31 -5.91
N ILE A 91 -11.29 -10.31 -5.29
CA ILE A 91 -10.69 -10.38 -3.96
C ILE A 91 -11.75 -9.92 -2.95
N LYS A 92 -11.86 -10.59 -1.81
CA LYS A 92 -12.71 -10.09 -0.73
C LYS A 92 -12.02 -8.91 -0.06
N CYS A 93 -12.72 -7.78 0.06
CA CYS A 93 -12.21 -6.55 0.68
C CYS A 93 -13.12 -6.13 1.85
N THR A 94 -12.49 -5.88 2.99
CA THR A 94 -13.15 -5.28 4.16
C THR A 94 -12.40 -4.01 4.55
N VAL A 95 -13.12 -2.90 4.71
CA VAL A 95 -12.54 -1.62 5.13
C VAL A 95 -13.29 -1.14 6.36
N PHE A 96 -12.63 -1.17 7.52
CA PHE A 96 -13.22 -0.69 8.76
C PHE A 96 -13.24 0.84 8.82
N SER A 97 -14.35 1.37 9.27
CA SER A 97 -14.54 2.78 9.64
C SER A 97 -13.86 3.10 10.98
N LYS A 98 -13.73 4.40 11.30
CA LYS A 98 -13.23 4.87 12.61
C LYS A 98 -13.95 4.20 13.80
N ASN A 99 -15.28 4.08 13.71
CA ASN A 99 -16.08 3.48 14.77
C ASN A 99 -15.83 1.98 14.92
N GLU A 100 -15.70 1.26 13.80
CA GLU A 100 -15.37 -0.17 13.82
C GLU A 100 -13.96 -0.43 14.32
N ILE A 101 -12.97 0.40 13.95
CA ILE A 101 -11.60 0.34 14.45
C ILE A 101 -11.61 0.46 15.98
N LYS A 102 -12.30 1.48 16.51
CA LYS A 102 -12.43 1.71 17.95
C LYS A 102 -13.14 0.55 18.65
N SER A 103 -14.28 0.10 18.13
CA SER A 103 -15.06 -1.00 18.74
C SER A 103 -14.33 -2.34 18.76
N LYS A 104 -13.44 -2.57 17.81
CA LYS A 104 -12.59 -3.76 17.72
C LYS A 104 -11.35 -3.69 18.64
N GLY A 105 -11.10 -2.54 19.27
CA GLY A 105 -9.97 -2.38 20.17
C GLY A 105 -8.61 -2.19 19.47
N LEU A 106 -8.61 -1.73 18.20
CA LEU A 106 -7.40 -1.38 17.45
C LEU A 106 -6.86 -0.04 17.99
N GLY A 107 -6.19 -0.10 19.15
CA GLY A 107 -5.84 1.06 19.94
C GLY A 107 -4.71 1.90 19.34
N GLY A 108 -3.72 1.27 18.71
CA GLY A 108 -2.63 1.93 18.01
C GLY A 108 -3.15 2.75 16.82
N VAL A 109 -3.98 2.13 15.97
CA VAL A 109 -4.61 2.80 14.83
C VAL A 109 -5.52 3.94 15.28
N THR A 110 -6.29 3.72 16.37
CA THR A 110 -7.17 4.76 16.94
C THR A 110 -6.36 5.94 17.43
N ALA A 111 -5.31 5.72 18.21
CA ALA A 111 -4.50 6.76 18.82
C ALA A 111 -3.77 7.59 17.76
N VAL A 112 -3.11 6.96 16.81
CA VAL A 112 -2.37 7.70 15.77
C VAL A 112 -3.31 8.50 14.90
N GLY A 113 -4.45 7.93 14.49
CA GLY A 113 -5.39 8.60 13.60
C GLY A 113 -6.27 9.67 14.25
N GLN A 114 -6.30 9.78 15.60
CA GLN A 114 -7.24 10.70 16.26
C GLN A 114 -6.88 12.18 16.07
N GLY A 115 -5.60 12.50 15.82
CA GLY A 115 -5.13 13.88 15.62
C GLY A 115 -5.49 14.48 14.26
N SER A 116 -5.92 13.66 13.30
CA SER A 116 -6.29 14.12 11.96
C SER A 116 -7.81 14.28 11.81
N LYS A 117 -8.22 15.23 10.96
CA LYS A 117 -9.59 15.32 10.46
C LYS A 117 -9.93 14.15 9.50
N ASN A 118 -8.93 13.55 8.88
CA ASN A 118 -9.08 12.41 7.99
C ASN A 118 -9.19 11.13 8.82
N GLU A 119 -10.37 10.49 8.77
CA GLU A 119 -10.63 9.28 9.54
C GLU A 119 -9.69 8.14 9.19
N PRO A 120 -9.15 7.40 10.18
CA PRO A 120 -8.37 6.19 9.92
C PRO A 120 -9.21 5.13 9.20
N LYS A 121 -8.55 4.28 8.45
CA LYS A 121 -9.11 3.08 7.83
C LYS A 121 -8.23 1.87 8.16
N PHE A 122 -8.87 0.72 8.31
CA PHE A 122 -8.17 -0.55 8.46
C PHE A 122 -8.66 -1.48 7.36
N ILE A 123 -7.76 -1.79 6.42
CA ILE A 123 -8.10 -2.45 5.15
C ILE A 123 -7.63 -3.89 5.21
N ILE A 124 -8.51 -4.84 4.91
CA ILE A 124 -8.21 -6.27 4.81
C ILE A 124 -8.60 -6.74 3.41
N LEU A 125 -7.66 -7.38 2.72
CA LEU A 125 -7.88 -8.03 1.43
C LEU A 125 -7.61 -9.53 1.57
N GLU A 126 -8.53 -10.37 1.08
CA GLU A 126 -8.39 -11.83 1.13
C GLU A 126 -8.43 -12.40 -0.28
N TYR A 127 -7.32 -12.94 -0.73
CA TYR A 127 -7.21 -13.71 -1.96
C TYR A 127 -7.12 -15.20 -1.63
N ARG A 128 -8.06 -16.00 -2.14
CA ARG A 128 -8.20 -17.42 -1.84
C ARG A 128 -8.22 -18.21 -3.14
N ASN A 129 -7.05 -18.60 -3.64
CA ASN A 129 -6.90 -19.39 -4.87
C ASN A 129 -5.98 -20.61 -4.68
N GLY A 130 -5.45 -20.80 -3.48
CA GLY A 130 -4.70 -21.98 -3.07
C GLY A 130 -5.60 -23.10 -2.55
N LYS A 131 -4.99 -24.21 -2.13
CA LYS A 131 -5.71 -25.30 -1.47
C LYS A 131 -6.40 -24.81 -0.20
N LYS A 132 -7.58 -25.36 0.12
CA LYS A 132 -8.39 -24.93 1.27
C LYS A 132 -7.65 -25.09 2.61
N GLU A 133 -6.84 -26.14 2.72
CA GLU A 133 -6.05 -26.48 3.91
C GLU A 133 -4.77 -25.66 4.05
N GLN A 134 -4.37 -24.95 3.00
CA GLN A 134 -3.16 -24.15 2.98
C GLN A 134 -3.39 -22.89 3.81
N LYS A 135 -2.56 -22.69 4.83
CA LYS A 135 -2.54 -21.44 5.62
C LYS A 135 -2.24 -20.26 4.71
N PRO A 136 -2.91 -19.12 4.89
CA PRO A 136 -2.63 -17.93 4.11
C PRO A 136 -1.27 -17.34 4.46
N ILE A 137 -0.62 -16.77 3.44
CA ILE A 137 0.50 -15.84 3.62
C ILE A 137 -0.09 -14.52 4.11
N LEU A 138 0.47 -13.96 5.17
CA LEU A 138 0.06 -12.67 5.70
C LEU A 138 1.00 -11.57 5.18
N LEU A 139 0.43 -10.54 4.56
CA LEU A 139 1.14 -9.34 4.13
C LEU A 139 0.63 -8.17 4.98
N VAL A 140 1.54 -7.45 5.61
CA VAL A 140 1.21 -6.28 6.43
C VAL A 140 1.92 -5.07 5.88
N GLY A 141 1.15 -4.00 5.60
CA GLY A 141 1.69 -2.78 4.97
C GLY A 141 1.34 -1.53 5.77
N LYS A 142 2.36 -0.83 6.29
CA LYS A 142 2.21 0.51 6.87
C LYS A 142 1.67 1.47 5.82
N ALA A 143 0.60 2.21 6.16
CA ALA A 143 0.01 3.20 5.28
C ALA A 143 -0.30 4.50 6.02
N VAL A 144 0.74 5.18 6.50
CA VAL A 144 0.61 6.55 7.00
C VAL A 144 0.58 7.48 5.80
N THR A 145 -0.58 8.07 5.51
CA THR A 145 -0.79 8.84 4.27
C THR A 145 -0.08 10.17 4.29
N PHE A 146 0.13 10.73 5.47
CA PHE A 146 1.06 11.81 5.75
C PHE A 146 1.52 11.75 7.20
N ASP A 147 2.80 11.95 7.44
CA ASP A 147 3.40 11.86 8.77
C ASP A 147 4.14 13.15 9.14
N THR A 148 3.52 13.96 10.02
CA THR A 148 4.19 15.14 10.60
C THR A 148 5.04 14.81 11.81
N GLY A 149 4.99 13.57 12.31
CA GLY A 149 5.50 13.19 13.64
C GLY A 149 4.47 13.37 14.76
N GLY A 150 3.34 14.02 14.49
CA GLY A 150 2.35 14.35 15.51
C GLY A 150 2.85 15.45 16.47
N ILE A 151 2.62 15.29 17.78
CA ILE A 151 3.12 16.26 18.80
C ILE A 151 4.66 16.28 18.86
N SER A 152 5.33 15.15 18.61
CA SER A 152 6.78 15.08 18.40
C SER A 152 7.12 15.51 16.96
N LEU A 153 6.86 16.77 16.64
CA LEU A 153 6.85 17.32 15.29
C LEU A 153 8.21 17.21 14.61
N LYS A 154 8.21 16.69 13.38
CA LYS A 154 9.39 16.67 12.50
C LYS A 154 9.83 18.08 12.11
N PRO A 155 11.13 18.31 11.81
CA PRO A 155 11.56 19.52 11.11
C PRO A 155 10.83 19.69 9.78
N GLY A 156 10.58 20.92 9.36
CA GLY A 156 9.91 21.22 8.08
C GLY A 156 10.72 20.81 6.85
N GLU A 157 12.04 20.72 6.97
CA GLU A 157 12.93 20.26 5.91
C GLU A 157 12.58 18.82 5.49
N LYS A 158 12.27 18.63 4.19
CA LYS A 158 11.85 17.34 3.59
C LYS A 158 10.60 16.69 4.19
N MET A 159 9.79 17.46 4.94
CA MET A 159 8.53 16.92 5.46
C MET A 159 7.55 16.57 4.34
N ASP A 160 7.65 17.20 3.16
CA ASP A 160 6.87 16.88 1.96
C ASP A 160 7.13 15.44 1.46
N GLU A 161 8.31 14.86 1.73
CA GLU A 161 8.62 13.47 1.41
C GLU A 161 7.79 12.48 2.26
N MET A 162 7.19 12.93 3.37
CA MET A 162 6.33 12.10 4.22
C MET A 162 5.02 11.68 3.56
N LYS A 163 4.71 12.18 2.36
CA LYS A 163 3.70 11.59 1.48
C LYS A 163 4.00 10.13 1.13
N PHE A 164 5.25 9.71 1.20
CA PHE A 164 5.70 8.35 0.90
C PHE A 164 5.61 7.38 2.08
N ASP A 165 5.21 7.85 3.24
CA ASP A 165 5.11 7.01 4.45
C ASP A 165 3.96 5.97 4.38
N LYS A 166 3.22 5.99 3.29
CA LYS A 166 2.23 4.98 2.89
C LYS A 166 2.76 3.89 1.95
N CYS A 167 4.04 3.96 1.54
CA CYS A 167 4.59 3.06 0.52
C CYS A 167 4.46 1.57 0.88
N GLY A 168 4.56 1.20 2.17
CA GLY A 168 4.34 -0.18 2.60
C GLY A 168 2.95 -0.70 2.23
N GLY A 169 1.91 0.08 2.52
CA GLY A 169 0.52 -0.25 2.13
C GLY A 169 0.32 -0.24 0.61
N CYS A 170 0.92 0.73 -0.10
CA CYS A 170 0.88 0.77 -1.56
C CYS A 170 1.51 -0.48 -2.19
N THR A 171 2.66 -0.93 -1.65
CA THR A 171 3.33 -2.15 -2.10
C THR A 171 2.45 -3.38 -1.90
N VAL A 172 1.81 -3.50 -0.73
CA VAL A 172 0.88 -4.61 -0.45
C VAL A 172 -0.30 -4.60 -1.43
N LEU A 173 -0.85 -3.43 -1.77
CA LEU A 173 -1.91 -3.31 -2.79
C LEU A 173 -1.42 -3.77 -4.17
N GLY A 174 -0.22 -3.36 -4.58
CA GLY A 174 0.39 -3.81 -5.84
C GLY A 174 0.62 -5.31 -5.89
N VAL A 175 1.12 -5.91 -4.79
CA VAL A 175 1.28 -7.37 -4.69
C VAL A 175 -0.07 -8.07 -4.82
N MET A 176 -1.12 -7.60 -4.12
CA MET A 176 -2.46 -8.19 -4.22
C MET A 176 -3.01 -8.12 -5.64
N LYS A 177 -2.78 -7.01 -6.36
CA LYS A 177 -3.11 -6.87 -7.78
C LYS A 177 -2.36 -7.91 -8.62
N ALA A 178 -1.04 -7.97 -8.50
CA ALA A 178 -0.21 -8.89 -9.29
C ALA A 178 -0.59 -10.36 -9.09
N ILE A 179 -0.68 -10.84 -7.85
CA ILE A 179 -0.97 -12.25 -7.56
C ILE A 179 -2.35 -12.68 -8.06
N SER A 180 -3.33 -11.77 -8.05
CA SER A 180 -4.68 -12.07 -8.52
C SER A 180 -4.77 -12.08 -10.05
N GLU A 181 -4.09 -11.18 -10.75
CA GLU A 181 -4.03 -11.14 -12.21
C GLU A 181 -3.21 -12.32 -12.79
N LEU A 182 -2.13 -12.69 -12.11
CA LEU A 182 -1.35 -13.90 -12.41
C LEU A 182 -2.10 -15.19 -12.04
N LYS A 183 -3.19 -15.09 -11.29
CA LYS A 183 -3.99 -16.24 -10.80
C LYS A 183 -3.13 -17.25 -10.04
N LEU A 184 -2.20 -16.78 -9.22
CA LEU A 184 -1.30 -17.66 -8.47
C LEU A 184 -2.09 -18.59 -7.54
N PRO A 185 -1.74 -19.88 -7.44
CA PRO A 185 -2.44 -20.87 -6.62
C PRO A 185 -2.03 -20.76 -5.12
N VAL A 186 -2.28 -19.60 -4.51
CA VAL A 186 -1.91 -19.27 -3.13
C VAL A 186 -3.07 -18.65 -2.37
N ASN A 187 -3.06 -18.76 -1.06
CA ASN A 187 -3.95 -18.01 -0.17
C ASN A 187 -3.16 -16.87 0.44
N VAL A 188 -3.65 -15.64 0.33
CA VAL A 188 -3.00 -14.44 0.87
C VAL A 188 -4.02 -13.58 1.58
N VAL A 189 -3.65 -13.07 2.75
CA VAL A 189 -4.38 -12.04 3.47
C VAL A 189 -3.49 -10.82 3.61
N ALA A 190 -3.96 -9.69 3.12
CA ALA A 190 -3.28 -8.41 3.26
C ALA A 190 -3.98 -7.56 4.33
N ILE A 191 -3.20 -6.95 5.21
CA ILE A 191 -3.66 -6.03 6.26
C ILE A 191 -2.92 -4.71 6.10
N ILE A 192 -3.68 -3.62 5.96
CA ILE A 192 -3.14 -2.29 5.69
C ILE A 192 -3.83 -1.30 6.65
N PRO A 193 -3.22 -1.03 7.82
CA PRO A 193 -3.64 0.06 8.67
C PRO A 193 -3.29 1.40 7.99
N SER A 194 -4.29 2.25 7.78
CA SER A 194 -4.11 3.54 7.12
C SER A 194 -4.56 4.68 8.02
N VAL A 195 -3.65 5.60 8.29
CA VAL A 195 -3.82 6.74 9.17
C VAL A 195 -3.11 7.97 8.62
N GLU A 196 -3.38 9.12 9.21
CA GLU A 196 -2.62 10.35 9.04
C GLU A 196 -2.16 10.82 10.42
N ASN A 197 -0.85 11.05 10.62
CA ASN A 197 -0.28 11.46 11.89
C ASN A 197 -0.11 12.99 11.93
N MET A 198 -1.00 13.68 12.62
CA MET A 198 -1.08 15.15 12.64
C MET A 198 -1.06 15.71 14.06
N PRO A 199 -0.42 16.88 14.28
CA PRO A 199 -0.53 17.61 15.53
C PRO A 199 -1.89 18.30 15.59
N SER A 200 -2.59 18.13 16.71
CA SER A 200 -3.85 18.85 17.00
C SER A 200 -4.15 18.79 18.49
N GLY A 201 -5.22 19.46 18.90
CA GLY A 201 -5.73 19.34 20.28
C GLY A 201 -6.25 17.96 20.65
N GLU A 202 -6.52 17.10 19.67
CA GLU A 202 -6.99 15.72 19.87
C GLU A 202 -5.89 14.67 19.67
N ALA A 203 -4.66 15.10 19.26
CA ALA A 203 -3.58 14.17 18.98
C ALA A 203 -3.11 13.41 20.23
N PHE A 204 -2.66 12.18 20.05
CA PHE A 204 -1.98 11.45 21.12
C PHE A 204 -0.63 12.09 21.47
N ARG A 205 -0.13 11.87 22.66
CA ARG A 205 0.99 12.64 23.23
C ARG A 205 2.06 11.72 23.81
N PRO A 206 3.29 12.17 23.90
CA PRO A 206 4.28 11.52 24.75
C PRO A 206 3.74 11.43 26.20
N GLY A 207 3.89 10.25 26.82
CA GLY A 207 3.34 9.91 28.14
C GLY A 207 1.96 9.26 28.10
N ASP A 208 1.24 9.27 26.99
CA ASP A 208 -0.03 8.55 26.87
C ASP A 208 0.21 7.04 26.90
N ILE A 209 -0.71 6.30 27.55
CA ILE A 209 -0.71 4.83 27.57
C ILE A 209 -1.81 4.33 26.65
N ILE A 210 -1.43 3.55 25.64
CA ILE A 210 -2.33 3.00 24.63
C ILE A 210 -2.49 1.51 24.86
N LYS A 211 -3.74 1.01 24.87
CA LYS A 211 -4.04 -0.41 24.88
C LYS A 211 -4.16 -0.92 23.46
N LEU A 212 -3.28 -1.83 23.05
CA LEU A 212 -3.25 -2.47 21.74
C LEU A 212 -4.29 -3.60 21.62
N PHE A 213 -4.54 -4.04 20.39
CA PHE A 213 -5.52 -5.09 20.07
C PHE A 213 -5.33 -6.38 20.90
N ASN A 214 -4.09 -6.79 21.14
CA ASN A 214 -3.77 -7.99 21.92
C ASN A 214 -3.92 -7.81 23.46
N GLY A 215 -4.40 -6.64 23.89
CA GLY A 215 -4.62 -6.29 25.29
C GLY A 215 -3.40 -5.74 26.05
N LYS A 216 -2.20 -5.76 25.43
CA LYS A 216 -1.00 -5.15 26.01
C LYS A 216 -1.10 -3.63 25.98
N THR A 217 -0.43 -2.99 26.91
CA THR A 217 -0.30 -1.52 26.95
C THR A 217 1.07 -1.10 26.45
N ALA A 218 1.11 0.05 25.77
CA ALA A 218 2.33 0.71 25.33
C ALA A 218 2.33 2.14 25.82
N GLU A 219 3.39 2.56 26.50
CA GLU A 219 3.66 3.96 26.82
C GLU A 219 4.30 4.64 25.61
N ILE A 220 3.78 5.79 25.24
CA ILE A 220 4.26 6.58 24.12
C ILE A 220 5.34 7.52 24.60
N LEU A 221 6.56 7.35 24.12
CA LEU A 221 7.67 8.27 24.41
C LEU A 221 7.90 9.27 23.28
N ASN A 222 7.50 8.88 22.05
CA ASN A 222 7.66 9.71 20.85
C ASN A 222 6.53 9.40 19.87
N THR A 223 5.76 10.41 19.48
CA THR A 223 4.62 10.24 18.55
C THR A 223 5.07 10.07 17.09
N ASP A 224 6.34 10.32 16.78
CA ASP A 224 6.95 10.04 15.47
C ASP A 224 7.36 8.55 15.29
N ALA A 225 7.02 7.70 16.27
CA ALA A 225 7.17 6.26 16.20
C ALA A 225 5.81 5.54 15.97
N GLU A 226 4.92 6.17 15.26
CA GLU A 226 3.52 5.80 14.99
C GLU A 226 3.38 4.51 14.18
N GLY A 227 4.29 4.28 13.22
CA GLY A 227 4.23 3.12 12.33
C GLY A 227 4.22 1.80 13.09
N ARG A 228 5.09 1.64 14.08
CA ARG A 228 5.13 0.44 14.92
C ARG A 228 3.87 0.25 15.77
N LEU A 229 3.16 1.34 16.11
CA LEU A 229 1.90 1.26 16.87
C LEU A 229 0.76 0.72 16.00
N ILE A 230 0.58 1.26 14.80
CA ILE A 230 -0.47 0.79 13.89
C ILE A 230 -0.22 -0.61 13.37
N LEU A 231 1.05 -1.05 13.31
CA LEU A 231 1.41 -2.41 12.92
C LEU A 231 1.30 -3.42 14.07
N ALA A 232 1.28 -2.96 15.31
CA ALA A 232 1.13 -3.83 16.48
C ALA A 232 -0.31 -4.28 16.70
N ASP A 233 -1.27 -3.54 16.20
CA ASP A 233 -2.70 -3.91 16.20
C ASP A 233 -2.99 -5.01 15.18
#